data_30d326166bd5d15e52ae09637a05a822
#
_entry.id   30d326166bd5d15e52ae09637a05a822
#
_cell.length_a   1.000
_cell.length_b   1.000
_cell.length_c   1.000
_cell.angle_alpha   90.00
_cell.angle_beta   90.00
_cell.angle_gamma   90.00
#
_symmetry.space_group_name_H-M   'P 1'
#
loop_
_entity.id
_entity.type
_entity.pdbx_description
1 polymer ?
#
loop_
_entity_poly.entity_id
_entity_poly.type
_entity_poly.pdbx_seq_one_letter_code
_entity_poly.pdbx_strand_id
1 'polypeptide(L)'
;MDNDKPLMVTIRCITYNQELYIRDCLEGFVMQQTNFRFEAIVHDDASTDGTAAIIKEYAEKYPDIIKPILETENQYSKHDGSLNRIMNEHTYGKYVAWCEGDDYWIDPLKLQKQVDFLEAHPDYSMCWTDAFEETNGIRKPYCRYGKDCQSPLDDIIVRGGEFIPTCSIVMRGKIYFAMPNEARCFYCGDYPLQMWGAYSGKAYYLNEQTCVYRFMSIGSWTAKAAQESKEAKLKHYENEKVLLDSFNKLFEYKYNEAFEKREADILYHLLLSAGEYEKAKPYMKLRDKYGMRVGIISLLKINGYPRLGKFLESCRNIILRKWY
;
A
#
# COMPACT_ATOMS: atom_id res chain seq x y z
N MET A 1 9.06 4.45 28.63
CA MET A 1 7.57 4.67 28.56
C MET A 1 6.95 4.11 29.82
N ASP A 2 5.83 4.68 30.26
CA ASP A 2 5.09 4.22 31.43
C ASP A 2 4.36 2.91 31.08
N ASN A 3 4.89 1.77 31.54
CA ASN A 3 4.40 0.44 31.22
C ASN A 3 3.00 0.13 31.81
N ASP A 4 2.50 0.99 32.68
CA ASP A 4 1.16 0.87 33.29
C ASP A 4 0.05 1.41 32.35
N LYS A 5 0.40 2.15 31.29
CA LYS A 5 -0.57 2.65 30.33
C LYS A 5 -0.98 1.56 29.33
N PRO A 6 -2.27 1.53 28.90
CA PRO A 6 -2.70 0.57 27.90
C PRO A 6 -1.94 0.77 26.56
N LEU A 7 -1.67 -0.31 25.87
CA LEU A 7 -1.07 -0.28 24.53
C LEU A 7 -2.09 0.31 23.55
N MET A 8 -1.78 1.48 23.01
CA MET A 8 -2.67 2.17 22.07
C MET A 8 -2.40 1.80 20.63
N VAL A 9 -1.13 1.71 20.22
CA VAL A 9 -0.77 1.44 18.82
C VAL A 9 0.19 0.26 18.76
N THR A 10 -0.11 -0.71 17.90
CA THR A 10 0.88 -1.66 17.38
C THR A 10 1.22 -1.28 15.96
N ILE A 11 2.50 -0.98 15.71
CA ILE A 11 3.06 -0.78 14.37
C ILE A 11 3.40 -2.16 13.81
N ARG A 12 2.98 -2.45 12.59
CA ARG A 12 3.31 -3.68 11.86
C ARG A 12 4.35 -3.35 10.79
N CYS A 13 5.52 -3.91 10.95
CA CYS A 13 6.62 -3.80 10.01
C CYS A 13 7.01 -5.18 9.53
N ILE A 14 6.95 -5.40 8.22
CA ILE A 14 7.44 -6.60 7.56
C ILE A 14 8.68 -6.23 6.76
N THR A 15 9.72 -7.05 6.83
CA THR A 15 10.97 -6.80 6.11
C THR A 15 11.59 -8.10 5.60
N TYR A 16 12.27 -8.01 4.47
CA TYR A 16 13.06 -9.11 3.89
C TYR A 16 14.16 -8.56 2.99
N ASN A 17 15.44 -8.78 3.37
CA ASN A 17 16.63 -8.30 2.65
C ASN A 17 16.58 -6.78 2.38
N GLN A 18 16.43 -5.99 3.46
CA GLN A 18 16.30 -4.54 3.41
C GLN A 18 17.37 -3.83 4.27
N GLU A 19 18.58 -4.36 4.37
CA GLU A 19 19.66 -3.78 5.20
C GLU A 19 19.97 -2.32 4.87
N LEU A 20 19.74 -1.90 3.61
CA LEU A 20 19.97 -0.53 3.14
C LEU A 20 18.91 0.45 3.65
N TYR A 21 17.75 -0.03 4.10
CA TYR A 21 16.56 0.78 4.36
C TYR A 21 16.05 0.68 5.78
N ILE A 22 16.15 -0.51 6.39
CA ILE A 22 15.50 -0.84 7.67
C ILE A 22 15.91 0.10 8.80
N ARG A 23 17.14 0.67 8.78
CA ARG A 23 17.59 1.61 9.80
C ARG A 23 16.74 2.87 9.81
N ASP A 24 16.45 3.47 8.65
CA ASP A 24 15.58 4.66 8.56
C ASP A 24 14.16 4.35 9.05
N CYS A 25 13.64 3.17 8.72
CA CYS A 25 12.34 2.69 9.17
C CYS A 25 12.29 2.64 10.71
N LEU A 26 13.26 1.99 11.35
CA LEU A 26 13.35 1.86 12.80
C LEU A 26 13.55 3.21 13.51
N GLU A 27 14.38 4.12 12.95
CA GLU A 27 14.51 5.50 13.46
C GLU A 27 13.16 6.21 13.39
N GLY A 28 12.38 6.03 12.33
CA GLY A 28 11.04 6.58 12.21
C GLY A 28 10.10 6.13 13.34
N PHE A 29 10.26 4.89 13.84
CA PHE A 29 9.46 4.38 14.96
C PHE A 29 9.93 4.93 16.30
N VAL A 30 11.23 4.88 16.58
CA VAL A 30 11.76 5.25 17.90
C VAL A 30 11.74 6.75 18.15
N MET A 31 11.66 7.59 17.11
CA MET A 31 11.52 9.04 17.26
C MET A 31 10.10 9.47 17.63
N GLN A 32 9.08 8.59 17.58
CA GLN A 32 7.69 8.98 17.82
C GLN A 32 7.50 9.53 19.26
N GLN A 33 6.83 10.67 19.35
CA GLN A 33 6.50 11.35 20.60
C GLN A 33 5.00 11.25 20.85
N THR A 34 4.61 10.47 21.85
CA THR A 34 3.20 10.19 22.17
C THR A 34 2.94 10.31 23.67
N ASN A 35 1.71 10.67 24.04
CA ASN A 35 1.23 10.63 25.42
C ASN A 35 0.66 9.24 25.82
N PHE A 36 0.75 8.26 24.92
CA PHE A 36 0.31 6.88 25.09
C PHE A 36 1.42 5.89 24.76
N ARG A 37 1.23 4.63 25.14
CA ARG A 37 2.15 3.55 24.84
C ARG A 37 1.91 2.99 23.43
N PHE A 38 2.98 2.75 22.68
CA PHE A 38 2.98 2.05 21.40
C PHE A 38 4.15 1.07 21.33
N GLU A 39 4.06 0.15 20.41
CA GLU A 39 5.14 -0.79 20.08
C GLU A 39 5.19 -1.04 18.55
N ALA A 40 6.32 -1.51 18.08
CA ALA A 40 6.54 -1.93 16.70
C ALA A 40 6.92 -3.40 16.65
N ILE A 41 6.04 -4.23 16.09
CA ILE A 41 6.35 -5.61 15.73
C ILE A 41 7.11 -5.58 14.42
N VAL A 42 8.40 -5.91 14.48
CA VAL A 42 9.30 -5.91 13.33
C VAL A 42 9.60 -7.35 12.96
N HIS A 43 8.94 -7.82 11.90
CA HIS A 43 9.05 -9.19 11.41
C HIS A 43 10.09 -9.26 10.29
N ASP A 44 11.18 -9.94 10.55
CA ASP A 44 12.19 -10.30 9.57
C ASP A 44 11.89 -11.67 8.97
N ASP A 45 11.56 -11.70 7.70
CA ASP A 45 11.10 -12.91 7.01
C ASP A 45 12.26 -13.79 6.49
N ALA A 46 13.19 -14.11 7.38
CA ALA A 46 14.42 -14.88 7.12
C ALA A 46 15.38 -14.17 6.15
N SER A 47 15.71 -12.91 6.41
CA SER A 47 16.71 -12.17 5.64
C SER A 47 18.07 -12.83 5.66
N THR A 48 18.79 -12.73 4.53
CA THR A 48 20.13 -13.28 4.33
C THR A 48 21.23 -12.21 4.32
N ASP A 49 20.84 -10.94 4.44
CA ASP A 49 21.72 -9.76 4.53
C ASP A 49 21.83 -9.27 5.99
N GLY A 50 22.27 -8.02 6.20
CA GLY A 50 22.41 -7.41 7.52
C GLY A 50 21.11 -7.00 8.21
N THR A 51 19.94 -7.19 7.59
CA THR A 51 18.64 -6.73 8.12
C THR A 51 18.38 -7.22 9.55
N ALA A 52 18.47 -8.53 9.80
CA ALA A 52 18.21 -9.12 11.12
C ALA A 52 19.16 -8.60 12.21
N ALA A 53 20.41 -8.32 11.86
CA ALA A 53 21.40 -7.78 12.80
C ALA A 53 21.04 -6.35 13.22
N ILE A 54 20.59 -5.51 12.28
CA ILE A 54 20.14 -4.14 12.56
C ILE A 54 18.91 -4.15 13.45
N ILE A 55 17.94 -5.03 13.18
CA ILE A 55 16.72 -5.15 14.01
C ILE A 55 17.08 -5.55 15.46
N LYS A 56 18.01 -6.49 15.66
CA LYS A 56 18.49 -6.86 17.00
C LYS A 56 19.13 -5.69 17.73
N GLU A 57 20.00 -4.91 17.06
CA GLU A 57 20.61 -3.71 17.61
C GLU A 57 19.55 -2.75 18.17
N TYR A 58 18.49 -2.49 17.38
CA TYR A 58 17.40 -1.59 17.80
C TYR A 58 16.53 -2.19 18.91
N ALA A 59 16.27 -3.50 18.89
CA ALA A 59 15.51 -4.17 19.93
C ALA A 59 16.24 -4.13 21.28
N GLU A 60 17.58 -4.27 21.30
CA GLU A 60 18.40 -4.14 22.49
C GLU A 60 18.41 -2.68 23.01
N LYS A 61 18.49 -1.71 22.11
CA LYS A 61 18.53 -0.27 22.46
C LYS A 61 17.17 0.27 22.87
N TYR A 62 16.09 -0.20 22.28
CA TYR A 62 14.71 0.27 22.47
C TYR A 62 13.73 -0.88 22.78
N PRO A 63 13.96 -1.67 23.86
CA PRO A 63 13.20 -2.90 24.13
C PRO A 63 11.71 -2.66 24.42
N ASP A 64 11.34 -1.43 24.85
CA ASP A 64 9.94 -1.06 25.08
C ASP A 64 9.18 -0.80 23.78
N ILE A 65 9.88 -0.44 22.70
CA ILE A 65 9.27 -0.07 21.41
C ILE A 65 9.43 -1.20 20.38
N ILE A 66 10.65 -1.67 20.15
CA ILE A 66 10.96 -2.63 19.08
C ILE A 66 10.78 -4.07 19.59
N LYS A 67 9.85 -4.80 18.97
CA LYS A 67 9.52 -6.19 19.27
C LYS A 67 9.86 -7.04 18.05
N PRO A 68 11.07 -7.65 17.99
CA PRO A 68 11.50 -8.38 16.82
C PRO A 68 10.85 -9.77 16.73
N ILE A 69 10.48 -10.18 15.53
CA ILE A 69 10.17 -11.56 15.16
C ILE A 69 11.16 -11.92 14.05
N LEU A 70 12.05 -12.85 14.33
CA LEU A 70 13.14 -13.23 13.42
C LEU A 70 12.92 -14.66 12.96
N GLU A 71 12.45 -14.79 11.72
CA GLU A 71 12.18 -16.10 11.14
C GLU A 71 13.45 -16.80 10.65
N THR A 72 13.41 -18.12 10.62
CA THR A 72 14.45 -18.96 10.03
C THR A 72 14.08 -19.48 8.64
N GLU A 73 12.80 -19.36 8.28
CA GLU A 73 12.24 -19.72 6.98
C GLU A 73 11.34 -18.60 6.50
N ASN A 74 11.39 -18.28 5.20
CA ASN A 74 10.57 -17.23 4.59
C ASN A 74 9.08 -17.62 4.59
N GLN A 75 8.28 -16.94 5.40
CA GLN A 75 6.86 -17.20 5.59
C GLN A 75 6.01 -16.70 4.42
N TYR A 76 6.41 -15.56 3.82
CA TYR A 76 5.73 -15.00 2.66
C TYR A 76 5.72 -15.96 1.47
N SER A 77 6.84 -16.63 1.22
CA SER A 77 7.00 -17.57 0.10
C SER A 77 6.16 -18.84 0.21
N LYS A 78 5.62 -19.15 1.40
CA LYS A 78 4.72 -20.30 1.61
C LYS A 78 3.35 -20.09 0.99
N HIS A 79 2.93 -18.85 0.78
CA HIS A 79 1.62 -18.46 0.24
C HIS A 79 0.42 -19.10 0.94
N ASP A 80 0.56 -19.45 2.23
CA ASP A 80 -0.44 -20.14 3.07
C ASP A 80 -1.04 -19.22 4.14
N GLY A 81 -0.70 -17.93 4.13
CA GLY A 81 -1.14 -16.92 5.10
C GLY A 81 -0.38 -16.94 6.44
N SER A 82 0.69 -17.75 6.58
CA SER A 82 1.47 -17.85 7.82
C SER A 82 2.03 -16.51 8.29
N LEU A 83 2.59 -15.70 7.38
CA LEU A 83 3.07 -14.36 7.69
C LEU A 83 2.00 -13.50 8.37
N ASN A 84 0.80 -13.44 7.79
CA ASN A 84 -0.30 -12.66 8.37
C ASN A 84 -0.79 -13.23 9.69
N ARG A 85 -0.80 -14.55 9.87
CA ARG A 85 -1.15 -15.21 11.15
C ARG A 85 -0.18 -14.78 12.24
N ILE A 86 1.13 -14.91 12.00
CA ILE A 86 2.19 -14.54 12.94
C ILE A 86 2.04 -13.06 13.33
N MET A 87 1.90 -12.18 12.34
CA MET A 87 1.72 -10.75 12.61
C MET A 87 0.45 -10.45 13.42
N ASN A 88 -0.65 -11.16 13.16
CA ASN A 88 -1.91 -10.98 13.90
C ASN A 88 -1.79 -11.43 15.36
N GLU A 89 -1.10 -12.53 15.62
CA GLU A 89 -0.85 -13.07 16.97
C GLU A 89 -0.07 -12.10 17.87
N HIS A 90 0.69 -11.17 17.29
CA HIS A 90 1.49 -10.17 18.00
C HIS A 90 0.91 -8.75 17.93
N THR A 91 -0.28 -8.55 17.36
CA THR A 91 -0.90 -7.22 17.20
C THR A 91 -1.97 -7.01 18.26
N TYR A 92 -1.68 -6.21 19.30
CA TYR A 92 -2.56 -6.01 20.47
C TYR A 92 -3.08 -4.58 20.64
N GLY A 93 -2.57 -3.61 19.88
CA GLY A 93 -2.94 -2.22 19.99
C GLY A 93 -4.42 -1.94 19.72
N LYS A 94 -4.98 -0.96 20.42
CA LYS A 94 -6.31 -0.40 20.09
C LYS A 94 -6.36 0.07 18.63
N TYR A 95 -5.24 0.55 18.13
CA TYR A 95 -4.98 0.96 16.75
C TYR A 95 -3.84 0.13 16.16
N VAL A 96 -3.89 -0.04 14.85
CA VAL A 96 -2.85 -0.68 14.06
C VAL A 96 -2.30 0.33 13.07
N ALA A 97 -0.99 0.46 12.99
CA ALA A 97 -0.28 1.24 11.99
C ALA A 97 0.59 0.31 11.13
N TRP A 98 0.87 0.71 9.91
CA TRP A 98 1.73 -0.05 8.99
C TRP A 98 2.91 0.80 8.55
N CYS A 99 4.06 0.17 8.41
CA CYS A 99 5.21 0.71 7.70
C CYS A 99 6.14 -0.45 7.38
N GLU A 100 6.34 -0.75 6.11
CA GLU A 100 7.24 -1.79 5.65
C GLU A 100 8.70 -1.35 5.79
N GLY A 101 9.63 -2.31 5.86
CA GLY A 101 11.02 -2.02 6.23
C GLY A 101 11.82 -1.19 5.21
N ASP A 102 11.29 -1.00 3.99
CA ASP A 102 11.87 -0.11 2.97
C ASP A 102 11.28 1.31 2.98
N ASP A 103 10.20 1.54 3.76
CA ASP A 103 9.60 2.86 3.98
C ASP A 103 9.99 3.45 5.34
N TYR A 104 9.71 4.71 5.59
CA TYR A 104 10.03 5.34 6.87
C TYR A 104 9.19 6.56 7.20
N TRP A 105 9.05 6.83 8.49
CA TRP A 105 8.36 8.01 9.01
C TRP A 105 9.33 9.16 9.24
N ILE A 106 8.86 10.39 9.05
CA ILE A 106 9.64 11.61 9.16
C ILE A 106 9.03 12.64 10.13
N ASP A 107 7.80 12.44 10.58
CA ASP A 107 7.13 13.30 11.54
C ASP A 107 7.08 12.60 12.91
N PRO A 108 7.74 13.16 13.95
CA PRO A 108 7.72 12.58 15.28
C PRO A 108 6.35 12.59 15.96
N LEU A 109 5.39 13.36 15.45
CA LEU A 109 4.04 13.46 15.98
C LEU A 109 3.00 12.69 15.15
N LYS A 110 3.42 11.92 14.14
CA LYS A 110 2.51 11.18 13.26
C LYS A 110 1.50 10.34 14.04
N LEU A 111 1.95 9.47 14.93
CA LEU A 111 1.06 8.62 15.72
C LEU A 111 0.15 9.43 16.64
N GLN A 112 0.67 10.45 17.29
CA GLN A 112 -0.11 11.30 18.19
C GLN A 112 -1.27 11.97 17.44
N LYS A 113 -0.98 12.63 16.31
CA LYS A 113 -1.99 13.33 15.50
C LYS A 113 -3.09 12.41 15.01
N GLN A 114 -2.73 11.24 14.48
CA GLN A 114 -3.69 10.29 13.91
C GLN A 114 -4.55 9.62 14.99
N VAL A 115 -3.97 9.29 16.15
CA VAL A 115 -4.71 8.73 17.28
C VAL A 115 -5.63 9.76 17.88
N ASP A 116 -5.18 11.01 18.11
CA ASP A 116 -6.01 12.09 18.64
C ASP A 116 -7.22 12.34 17.73
N PHE A 117 -7.01 12.36 16.40
CA PHE A 117 -8.11 12.47 15.47
C PHE A 117 -9.11 11.32 15.62
N LEU A 118 -8.62 10.07 15.63
CA LEU A 118 -9.49 8.90 15.74
C LEU A 118 -10.19 8.82 17.10
N GLU A 119 -9.57 9.23 18.21
CA GLU A 119 -10.22 9.30 19.52
C GLU A 119 -11.35 10.34 19.55
N ALA A 120 -11.15 11.49 18.92
CA ALA A 120 -12.14 12.55 18.83
C ALA A 120 -13.30 12.23 17.85
N HIS A 121 -13.12 11.31 16.91
CA HIS A 121 -14.08 11.02 15.85
C HIS A 121 -14.40 9.51 15.77
N PRO A 122 -15.32 8.99 16.62
CA PRO A 122 -15.62 7.55 16.70
C PRO A 122 -16.20 6.93 15.43
N ASP A 123 -16.76 7.72 14.54
CA ASP A 123 -17.32 7.32 13.24
C ASP A 123 -16.26 7.10 12.15
N TYR A 124 -15.00 7.50 12.41
CA TYR A 124 -13.88 7.20 11.53
C TYR A 124 -13.21 5.89 11.93
N SER A 125 -13.01 5.02 10.95
CA SER A 125 -12.35 3.70 11.09
C SER A 125 -10.84 3.80 10.93
N MET A 126 -10.38 4.69 10.03
CA MET A 126 -8.98 4.89 9.71
C MET A 126 -8.66 6.37 9.46
N CYS A 127 -7.41 6.71 9.74
CA CYS A 127 -6.80 7.99 9.41
C CYS A 127 -5.49 7.71 8.66
N TRP A 128 -5.26 8.42 7.56
CA TRP A 128 -4.03 8.35 6.80
C TRP A 128 -3.51 9.74 6.47
N THR A 129 -2.22 9.84 6.16
CA THR A 129 -1.55 11.11 5.91
C THR A 129 -1.04 11.18 4.49
N ASP A 130 -0.66 12.37 4.05
CA ASP A 130 0.14 12.49 2.84
C ASP A 130 1.56 11.94 3.06
N ALA A 131 2.27 11.70 1.96
CA ALA A 131 3.61 11.15 1.95
C ALA A 131 4.49 11.84 0.91
N PHE A 132 5.80 11.68 1.06
CA PHE A 132 6.70 11.83 -0.07
C PHE A 132 6.88 10.50 -0.78
N GLU A 133 6.88 10.51 -2.12
CA GLU A 133 7.45 9.44 -2.93
C GLU A 133 8.94 9.71 -3.10
N GLU A 134 9.78 8.75 -2.78
CA GLU A 134 11.22 8.84 -2.98
C GLU A 134 11.68 7.87 -4.07
N THR A 135 12.34 8.41 -5.10
CA THR A 135 12.95 7.62 -6.17
C THR A 135 14.38 8.13 -6.38
N ASN A 136 15.38 7.24 -6.23
CA ASN A 136 16.79 7.60 -6.36
C ASN A 136 17.22 8.80 -5.47
N GLY A 137 16.68 8.88 -4.25
CA GLY A 137 16.96 9.96 -3.30
C GLY A 137 16.24 11.29 -3.58
N ILE A 138 15.40 11.35 -4.62
CA ILE A 138 14.60 12.54 -4.93
C ILE A 138 13.19 12.33 -4.36
N ARG A 139 12.76 13.24 -3.48
CA ARG A 139 11.42 13.23 -2.86
C ARG A 139 10.47 14.15 -3.61
N LYS A 140 9.26 13.66 -3.88
CA LYS A 140 8.14 14.43 -4.43
C LYS A 140 6.91 14.19 -3.55
N PRO A 141 6.18 15.23 -3.11
CA PRO A 141 4.96 15.05 -2.34
C PRO A 141 3.86 14.42 -3.21
N TYR A 142 3.06 13.55 -2.64
CA TYR A 142 1.90 12.97 -3.34
C TYR A 142 0.79 13.99 -3.59
N CYS A 143 0.52 14.88 -2.63
CA CYS A 143 -0.50 15.94 -2.71
C CYS A 143 -1.89 15.42 -3.12
N ARG A 144 -2.42 14.40 -2.42
CA ARG A 144 -3.63 13.67 -2.84
C ARG A 144 -4.89 14.54 -2.92
N TYR A 145 -5.18 15.33 -1.87
CA TYR A 145 -6.35 16.22 -1.83
C TYR A 145 -5.98 17.70 -1.63
N GLY A 146 -4.77 17.99 -1.17
CA GLY A 146 -4.28 19.34 -0.91
C GLY A 146 -4.90 20.05 0.31
N LYS A 147 -5.75 19.34 1.08
CA LYS A 147 -6.34 19.80 2.34
C LYS A 147 -6.85 18.61 3.15
N ASP A 148 -7.01 18.81 4.45
CA ASP A 148 -7.65 17.83 5.33
C ASP A 148 -9.08 17.57 4.88
N CYS A 149 -9.47 16.29 4.79
CA CYS A 149 -10.82 15.92 4.38
C CYS A 149 -11.17 14.46 4.70
N GLN A 150 -12.45 14.14 4.66
CA GLN A 150 -12.90 12.76 4.53
C GLN A 150 -12.48 12.23 3.17
N SER A 151 -11.92 11.01 3.13
CA SER A 151 -11.65 10.25 1.90
C SER A 151 -12.86 9.39 1.57
N PRO A 152 -13.65 9.71 0.53
CA PRO A 152 -14.77 8.87 0.13
C PRO A 152 -14.31 7.47 -0.31
N LEU A 153 -15.09 6.43 0.00
CA LEU A 153 -14.78 5.07 -0.43
C LEU A 153 -14.71 4.94 -1.96
N ASP A 154 -15.58 5.68 -2.68
CA ASP A 154 -15.54 5.73 -4.15
C ASP A 154 -14.18 6.18 -4.69
N ASP A 155 -13.56 7.19 -4.07
CA ASP A 155 -12.23 7.67 -4.46
C ASP A 155 -11.17 6.57 -4.23
N ILE A 156 -11.25 5.87 -3.09
CA ILE A 156 -10.31 4.79 -2.75
C ILE A 156 -10.46 3.63 -3.74
N ILE A 157 -11.69 3.24 -4.08
CA ILE A 157 -11.95 2.21 -5.08
C ILE A 157 -11.39 2.61 -6.44
N VAL A 158 -11.75 3.79 -6.92
CA VAL A 158 -11.38 4.23 -8.29
C VAL A 158 -9.88 4.42 -8.44
N ARG A 159 -9.20 4.96 -7.42
CA ARG A 159 -7.76 5.26 -7.49
C ARG A 159 -6.86 4.04 -7.19
N GLY A 160 -7.41 3.00 -6.53
CA GLY A 160 -6.71 1.73 -6.29
C GLY A 160 -5.67 1.76 -5.19
N GLY A 161 -4.94 0.65 -5.03
CA GLY A 161 -4.01 0.43 -3.91
C GLY A 161 -2.88 1.44 -3.79
N GLU A 162 -2.45 2.04 -4.89
CA GLU A 162 -1.39 3.07 -4.91
C GLU A 162 -1.87 4.44 -4.39
N PHE A 163 -3.16 4.59 -4.12
CA PHE A 163 -3.72 5.88 -3.71
C PHE A 163 -3.31 6.27 -2.30
N ILE A 164 -3.38 5.34 -1.35
CA ILE A 164 -3.01 5.56 0.05
C ILE A 164 -1.67 4.84 0.31
N PRO A 165 -0.59 5.56 0.59
CA PRO A 165 0.67 4.93 0.99
C PRO A 165 0.46 4.09 2.25
N THR A 166 0.81 2.82 2.23
CA THR A 166 0.60 1.89 3.34
C THR A 166 1.25 2.39 4.62
N CYS A 167 2.45 2.96 4.53
CA CYS A 167 3.18 3.55 5.65
C CYS A 167 2.51 4.77 6.29
N SER A 168 1.45 5.32 5.66
CA SER A 168 0.69 6.47 6.18
C SER A 168 -0.50 6.08 7.07
N ILE A 169 -0.95 4.83 7.03
CA ILE A 169 -2.22 4.38 7.61
C ILE A 169 -2.13 4.14 9.12
N VAL A 170 -3.14 4.61 9.85
CA VAL A 170 -3.52 4.15 11.19
C VAL A 170 -4.99 3.78 11.18
N MET A 171 -5.33 2.56 11.62
CA MET A 171 -6.69 2.03 11.62
C MET A 171 -7.07 1.51 13.00
N ARG A 172 -8.36 1.53 13.33
CA ARG A 172 -8.86 0.89 14.56
C ARG A 172 -8.61 -0.62 14.49
N GLY A 173 -7.98 -1.20 15.50
CA GLY A 173 -7.70 -2.63 15.59
C GLY A 173 -8.96 -3.47 15.43
N LYS A 174 -10.08 -3.08 16.08
CA LYS A 174 -11.36 -3.77 15.94
C LYS A 174 -11.87 -3.87 14.49
N ILE A 175 -11.62 -2.84 13.68
CA ILE A 175 -11.99 -2.85 12.24
C ILE A 175 -11.04 -3.77 11.46
N TYR A 176 -9.74 -3.66 11.71
CA TYR A 176 -8.76 -4.54 11.08
C TYR A 176 -9.07 -6.02 11.35
N PHE A 177 -9.31 -6.40 12.60
CA PHE A 177 -9.59 -7.80 12.97
C PHE A 177 -10.96 -8.30 12.50
N ALA A 178 -11.94 -7.40 12.29
CA ALA A 178 -13.25 -7.75 11.75
C ALA A 178 -13.27 -7.95 10.23
N MET A 179 -12.15 -7.71 9.54
CA MET A 179 -12.04 -7.95 8.09
C MET A 179 -12.27 -9.44 7.79
N PRO A 180 -13.20 -9.80 6.88
CA PRO A 180 -13.48 -11.19 6.54
C PRO A 180 -12.26 -11.90 5.95
N ASN A 181 -12.15 -13.20 6.19
CA ASN A 181 -11.03 -13.99 5.64
C ASN A 181 -10.99 -13.93 4.11
N GLU A 182 -12.15 -13.94 3.46
CA GLU A 182 -12.29 -13.84 2.01
C GLU A 182 -11.70 -12.52 1.47
N ALA A 183 -11.74 -11.45 2.26
CA ALA A 183 -11.16 -10.15 1.92
C ALA A 183 -9.65 -10.06 2.21
N ARG A 184 -9.05 -11.07 2.89
CA ARG A 184 -7.63 -11.12 3.23
C ARG A 184 -6.79 -11.99 2.28
N CYS A 185 -7.44 -12.82 1.45
CA CYS A 185 -6.80 -13.87 0.64
C CYS A 185 -6.48 -13.39 -0.78
N PHE A 186 -6.05 -12.13 -0.94
CA PHE A 186 -5.64 -11.59 -2.23
C PHE A 186 -4.12 -11.46 -2.34
N TYR A 187 -3.64 -11.34 -3.57
CA TYR A 187 -2.21 -11.21 -3.90
C TYR A 187 -1.56 -9.91 -3.39
N CYS A 188 -2.36 -8.89 -3.07
CA CYS A 188 -1.96 -7.65 -2.41
C CYS A 188 -2.78 -7.48 -1.13
N GLY A 189 -2.15 -6.96 -0.06
CA GLY A 189 -2.82 -6.78 1.24
C GLY A 189 -3.33 -5.37 1.48
N ASP A 190 -2.70 -4.39 0.89
CA ASP A 190 -2.90 -2.95 1.11
C ASP A 190 -4.23 -2.42 0.53
N TYR A 191 -4.52 -2.73 -0.72
CA TYR A 191 -5.76 -2.25 -1.35
C TYR A 191 -7.04 -2.84 -0.69
N PRO A 192 -7.15 -4.17 -0.43
CA PRO A 192 -8.18 -4.73 0.43
C PRO A 192 -8.33 -4.03 1.78
N LEU A 193 -7.21 -3.75 2.46
CA LEU A 193 -7.18 -3.07 3.75
C LEU A 193 -7.79 -1.67 3.66
N GLN A 194 -7.40 -0.89 2.65
CA GLN A 194 -7.89 0.47 2.40
C GLN A 194 -9.40 0.48 2.15
N MET A 195 -9.88 -0.39 1.26
CA MET A 195 -11.32 -0.52 0.94
C MET A 195 -12.13 -0.96 2.16
N TRP A 196 -11.66 -1.98 2.88
CA TRP A 196 -12.34 -2.47 4.09
C TRP A 196 -12.41 -1.41 5.18
N GLY A 197 -11.30 -0.70 5.42
CA GLY A 197 -11.24 0.40 6.37
C GLY A 197 -12.27 1.48 6.07
N ALA A 198 -12.31 1.96 4.83
CA ALA A 198 -13.24 3.02 4.43
C ALA A 198 -14.70 2.55 4.34
N TYR A 199 -14.97 1.26 4.11
CA TYR A 199 -16.31 0.68 4.12
C TYR A 199 -16.87 0.49 5.54
N SER A 200 -16.01 0.07 6.47
CA SER A 200 -16.41 -0.24 7.85
C SER A 200 -16.61 0.99 8.75
N GLY A 201 -16.34 2.17 8.21
CA GLY A 201 -16.49 3.47 8.82
C GLY A 201 -16.03 4.53 7.83
N LYS A 202 -15.70 5.74 8.31
CA LYS A 202 -15.14 6.78 7.46
C LYS A 202 -13.61 6.71 7.44
N ALA A 203 -13.00 7.07 6.31
CA ALA A 203 -11.56 7.29 6.20
C ALA A 203 -11.27 8.80 6.20
N TYR A 204 -10.23 9.23 6.92
CA TYR A 204 -9.80 10.63 6.99
C TYR A 204 -8.40 10.82 6.48
N TYR A 205 -8.20 11.86 5.70
CA TYR A 205 -6.91 12.29 5.19
C TYR A 205 -6.43 13.53 5.92
N LEU A 206 -5.26 13.45 6.53
CA LEU A 206 -4.49 14.58 7.04
C LEU A 206 -3.50 15.03 5.97
N ASN A 207 -3.59 16.30 5.57
CA ASN A 207 -2.75 16.87 4.52
C ASN A 207 -1.35 17.26 5.05
N GLU A 208 -0.68 16.29 5.65
CA GLU A 208 0.67 16.43 6.19
C GLU A 208 1.55 15.28 5.70
N GLN A 209 2.73 15.59 5.17
CA GLN A 209 3.72 14.59 4.77
C GLN A 209 4.42 14.04 6.01
N THR A 210 3.94 12.92 6.51
CA THR A 210 4.48 12.32 7.74
C THR A 210 5.40 11.13 7.49
N CYS A 211 5.42 10.63 6.27
CA CYS A 211 6.19 9.44 5.88
C CYS A 211 6.74 9.56 4.46
N VAL A 212 7.65 8.67 4.13
CA VAL A 212 8.27 8.53 2.82
C VAL A 212 8.04 7.10 2.32
N TYR A 213 7.42 7.00 1.16
CA TYR A 213 7.28 5.77 0.39
C TYR A 213 8.43 5.68 -0.61
N ARG A 214 9.26 4.62 -0.51
CA ARG A 214 10.35 4.39 -1.48
C ARG A 214 9.84 3.63 -2.68
N PHE A 215 9.63 4.37 -3.78
CA PHE A 215 9.20 3.78 -5.03
C PHE A 215 10.35 3.07 -5.75
N MET A 216 10.12 1.83 -6.19
CA MET A 216 11.13 1.02 -6.89
C MET A 216 12.40 0.73 -6.07
N SER A 217 12.28 0.64 -4.73
CA SER A 217 13.36 0.20 -3.86
C SER A 217 13.87 -1.19 -4.26
N ILE A 218 15.15 -1.45 -4.02
CA ILE A 218 15.78 -2.74 -4.37
C ILE A 218 15.06 -3.87 -3.61
N GLY A 219 14.58 -4.86 -4.35
CA GLY A 219 13.87 -6.01 -3.77
C GLY A 219 12.38 -5.79 -3.51
N SER A 220 11.84 -4.55 -3.70
CA SER A 220 10.43 -4.26 -3.53
C SER A 220 9.54 -5.00 -4.53
N TRP A 221 8.26 -5.11 -4.18
CA TRP A 221 7.26 -5.69 -5.06
C TRP A 221 7.12 -4.89 -6.37
N THR A 222 7.10 -3.57 -6.30
CA THR A 222 7.01 -2.68 -7.48
C THR A 222 8.18 -2.84 -8.44
N ALA A 223 9.41 -3.01 -7.91
CA ALA A 223 10.60 -3.26 -8.73
C ALA A 223 10.54 -4.62 -9.43
N LYS A 224 10.03 -5.66 -8.76
CA LYS A 224 9.82 -7.00 -9.33
C LYS A 224 8.71 -6.99 -10.39
N ALA A 225 7.56 -6.38 -10.09
CA ALA A 225 6.42 -6.30 -11.00
C ALA A 225 6.75 -5.58 -12.33
N ALA A 226 7.63 -4.57 -12.28
CA ALA A 226 8.07 -3.87 -13.49
C ALA A 226 8.81 -4.78 -14.51
N GLN A 227 9.41 -5.87 -14.05
CA GLN A 227 10.20 -6.81 -14.87
C GLN A 227 9.46 -8.11 -15.21
N GLU A 228 8.18 -8.19 -14.88
CA GLU A 228 7.39 -9.42 -15.04
C GLU A 228 7.18 -9.85 -16.49
N SER A 229 7.06 -11.16 -16.64
CA SER A 229 6.72 -11.79 -17.93
C SER A 229 5.27 -11.44 -18.34
N LYS A 230 4.95 -11.73 -19.60
CA LYS A 230 3.58 -11.58 -20.11
C LYS A 230 2.58 -12.43 -19.31
N GLU A 231 2.97 -13.65 -18.97
CA GLU A 231 2.15 -14.61 -18.22
C GLU A 231 1.87 -14.09 -16.81
N ALA A 232 2.86 -13.53 -16.12
CA ALA A 232 2.70 -12.91 -14.81
C ALA A 232 1.73 -11.71 -14.86
N LYS A 233 1.85 -10.85 -15.88
CA LYS A 233 0.93 -9.72 -16.09
C LYS A 233 -0.51 -10.16 -16.34
N LEU A 234 -0.71 -11.26 -17.08
CA LEU A 234 -2.04 -11.84 -17.29
C LEU A 234 -2.61 -12.42 -15.99
N LYS A 235 -1.77 -13.05 -15.17
CA LYS A 235 -2.18 -13.51 -13.84
C LYS A 235 -2.58 -12.34 -12.93
N HIS A 236 -1.86 -11.21 -13.00
CA HIS A 236 -2.27 -9.98 -12.31
C HIS A 236 -3.63 -9.47 -12.76
N TYR A 237 -3.90 -9.49 -14.08
CA TYR A 237 -5.22 -9.15 -14.61
C TYR A 237 -6.32 -10.01 -13.98
N GLU A 238 -6.13 -11.33 -13.95
CA GLU A 238 -7.10 -12.27 -13.38
C GLU A 238 -7.30 -12.03 -11.87
N ASN A 239 -6.21 -11.84 -11.13
CA ASN A 239 -6.25 -11.57 -9.70
C ASN A 239 -6.96 -10.24 -9.37
N GLU A 240 -6.65 -9.18 -10.11
CA GLU A 240 -7.28 -7.87 -9.91
C GLU A 240 -8.78 -7.92 -10.21
N LYS A 241 -9.17 -8.62 -11.28
CA LYS A 241 -10.57 -8.84 -11.59
C LYS A 241 -11.31 -9.57 -10.48
N VAL A 242 -10.75 -10.67 -9.98
CA VAL A 242 -11.32 -11.44 -8.86
C VAL A 242 -11.44 -10.59 -7.61
N LEU A 243 -10.44 -9.75 -7.31
CA LEU A 243 -10.46 -8.83 -6.18
C LEU A 243 -11.61 -7.84 -6.30
N LEU A 244 -11.71 -7.14 -7.43
CA LEU A 244 -12.74 -6.11 -7.66
C LEU A 244 -14.16 -6.72 -7.60
N ASP A 245 -14.39 -7.86 -8.27
CA ASP A 245 -15.67 -8.57 -8.24
C ASP A 245 -16.05 -9.01 -6.81
N SER A 246 -15.07 -9.52 -6.05
CA SER A 246 -15.29 -10.00 -4.68
C SER A 246 -15.64 -8.85 -3.73
N PHE A 247 -14.95 -7.73 -3.81
CA PHE A 247 -15.24 -6.56 -2.97
C PHE A 247 -16.55 -5.87 -3.37
N ASN A 248 -16.86 -5.79 -4.68
CA ASN A 248 -18.14 -5.25 -5.12
C ASN A 248 -19.33 -6.08 -4.58
N LYS A 249 -19.19 -7.42 -4.60
CA LYS A 249 -20.16 -8.33 -3.99
C LYS A 249 -20.22 -8.17 -2.46
N LEU A 250 -19.06 -8.12 -1.78
CA LEU A 250 -18.96 -7.92 -0.33
C LEU A 250 -19.64 -6.62 0.10
N PHE A 251 -19.54 -5.57 -0.70
CA PHE A 251 -20.20 -4.28 -0.48
C PHE A 251 -21.63 -4.23 -1.03
N GLU A 252 -22.23 -5.39 -1.35
CA GLU A 252 -23.62 -5.52 -1.80
C GLU A 252 -23.92 -4.65 -3.04
N TYR A 253 -22.93 -4.45 -3.92
CA TYR A 253 -23.00 -3.65 -5.14
C TYR A 253 -23.35 -2.17 -4.92
N LYS A 254 -23.26 -1.66 -3.68
CA LYS A 254 -23.55 -0.25 -3.35
C LYS A 254 -22.62 0.74 -4.04
N TYR A 255 -21.42 0.29 -4.44
CA TYR A 255 -20.37 1.09 -5.07
C TYR A 255 -20.07 0.62 -6.51
N ASN A 256 -21.04 -0.01 -7.17
CA ASN A 256 -20.87 -0.66 -8.47
C ASN A 256 -20.22 0.27 -9.51
N GLU A 257 -20.62 1.54 -9.56
CA GLU A 257 -20.06 2.51 -10.51
C GLU A 257 -18.56 2.77 -10.25
N ALA A 258 -18.13 2.84 -8.99
CA ALA A 258 -16.72 3.04 -8.65
C ALA A 258 -15.90 1.78 -9.03
N PHE A 259 -16.41 0.59 -8.78
CA PHE A 259 -15.78 -0.66 -9.22
C PHE A 259 -15.70 -0.76 -10.75
N GLU A 260 -16.76 -0.43 -11.49
CA GLU A 260 -16.72 -0.38 -12.96
C GLU A 260 -15.67 0.62 -13.48
N LYS A 261 -15.55 1.80 -12.86
CA LYS A 261 -14.52 2.78 -13.20
C LYS A 261 -13.11 2.23 -12.97
N ARG A 262 -12.87 1.61 -11.81
CA ARG A 262 -11.58 0.99 -11.48
C ARG A 262 -11.26 -0.15 -12.44
N GLU A 263 -12.22 -1.03 -12.69
CA GLU A 263 -12.08 -2.13 -13.64
C GLU A 263 -11.72 -1.60 -15.04
N ALA A 264 -12.45 -0.59 -15.52
CA ALA A 264 -12.17 0.05 -16.79
C ALA A 264 -10.74 0.59 -16.89
N ASP A 265 -10.20 1.13 -15.82
CA ASP A 265 -8.85 1.71 -15.81
C ASP A 265 -7.77 0.64 -15.70
N ILE A 266 -7.79 -0.13 -14.62
CA ILE A 266 -6.68 -1.05 -14.30
C ILE A 266 -6.59 -2.22 -15.28
N LEU A 267 -7.72 -2.85 -15.62
CA LEU A 267 -7.71 -4.01 -16.52
C LEU A 267 -7.34 -3.61 -17.94
N TYR A 268 -7.75 -2.42 -18.38
CA TYR A 268 -7.29 -1.86 -19.65
C TYR A 268 -5.76 -1.74 -19.69
N HIS A 269 -5.15 -1.15 -18.65
CA HIS A 269 -3.70 -0.94 -18.61
C HIS A 269 -2.93 -2.26 -18.47
N LEU A 270 -3.40 -3.20 -17.66
CA LEU A 270 -2.79 -4.52 -17.51
C LEU A 270 -2.78 -5.29 -18.85
N LEU A 271 -3.92 -5.34 -19.55
CA LEU A 271 -4.02 -6.01 -20.84
C LEU A 271 -3.14 -5.35 -21.91
N LEU A 272 -3.07 -4.01 -21.93
CA LEU A 272 -2.14 -3.30 -22.83
C LEU A 272 -0.68 -3.65 -22.55
N SER A 273 -0.29 -3.70 -21.27
CA SER A 273 1.07 -4.03 -20.86
C SER A 273 1.45 -5.47 -21.22
N ALA A 274 0.47 -6.38 -21.17
CA ALA A 274 0.63 -7.76 -21.60
C ALA A 274 0.57 -7.95 -23.12
N GLY A 275 0.23 -6.91 -23.91
CA GLY A 275 0.06 -6.98 -25.36
C GLY A 275 -1.24 -7.63 -25.82
N GLU A 276 -2.22 -7.79 -24.94
CA GLU A 276 -3.54 -8.38 -25.20
C GLU A 276 -4.54 -7.32 -25.72
N TYR A 277 -4.24 -6.70 -26.85
CA TYR A 277 -4.97 -5.54 -27.38
C TYR A 277 -6.44 -5.81 -27.66
N GLU A 278 -6.79 -7.00 -28.18
CA GLU A 278 -8.18 -7.37 -28.46
C GLU A 278 -9.00 -7.49 -27.16
N LYS A 279 -8.40 -8.07 -26.10
CA LYS A 279 -9.03 -8.17 -24.80
C LYS A 279 -9.18 -6.82 -24.10
N ALA A 280 -8.36 -5.83 -24.46
CA ALA A 280 -8.44 -4.47 -23.91
C ALA A 280 -9.59 -3.62 -24.52
N LYS A 281 -10.12 -3.97 -25.70
CA LYS A 281 -11.18 -3.19 -26.38
C LYS A 281 -12.46 -2.99 -25.56
N PRO A 282 -13.02 -4.00 -24.87
CA PRO A 282 -14.19 -3.80 -24.02
C PRO A 282 -13.96 -2.74 -22.94
N TYR A 283 -12.79 -2.79 -22.29
CA TYR A 283 -12.42 -1.83 -21.23
C TYR A 283 -12.16 -0.44 -21.79
N MET A 284 -11.66 -0.30 -23.01
CA MET A 284 -11.57 1.00 -23.69
C MET A 284 -12.96 1.64 -23.86
N LYS A 285 -13.97 0.87 -24.28
CA LYS A 285 -15.35 1.36 -24.40
C LYS A 285 -15.92 1.76 -23.03
N LEU A 286 -15.62 0.99 -21.98
CA LEU A 286 -16.04 1.27 -20.63
C LEU A 286 -15.37 2.56 -20.11
N ARG A 287 -14.10 2.80 -20.41
CA ARG A 287 -13.39 4.06 -20.14
C ARG A 287 -14.07 5.25 -20.82
N ASP A 288 -14.47 5.12 -22.09
CA ASP A 288 -15.20 6.16 -22.83
C ASP A 288 -16.55 6.49 -22.16
N LYS A 289 -17.27 5.47 -21.66
CA LYS A 289 -18.52 5.66 -20.88
C LYS A 289 -18.31 6.60 -19.69
N TYR A 290 -17.14 6.53 -19.05
CA TYR A 290 -16.79 7.34 -17.87
C TYR A 290 -15.94 8.58 -18.20
N GLY A 291 -15.79 8.95 -19.46
CA GLY A 291 -15.02 10.12 -19.90
C GLY A 291 -13.50 10.00 -19.65
N MET A 292 -13.00 8.79 -19.44
CA MET A 292 -11.58 8.54 -19.21
C MET A 292 -10.81 8.60 -20.54
N ARG A 293 -9.84 9.51 -20.64
CA ARG A 293 -9.07 9.71 -21.88
C ARG A 293 -8.23 8.47 -22.21
N VAL A 294 -8.26 8.08 -23.49
CA VAL A 294 -7.39 7.05 -24.03
C VAL A 294 -6.27 7.73 -24.83
N GLY A 295 -5.02 7.46 -24.44
CA GLY A 295 -3.87 8.08 -25.10
C GLY A 295 -3.68 7.56 -26.52
N ILE A 296 -3.15 8.41 -27.43
CA ILE A 296 -2.94 8.09 -28.85
C ILE A 296 -2.10 6.81 -29.06
N ILE A 297 -1.09 6.60 -28.20
CA ILE A 297 -0.24 5.40 -28.27
C ILE A 297 -1.05 4.12 -28.01
N SER A 298 -1.96 4.17 -27.05
CA SER A 298 -2.85 3.06 -26.71
C SER A 298 -3.86 2.80 -27.83
N LEU A 299 -4.43 3.84 -28.42
CA LEU A 299 -5.31 3.75 -29.59
C LEU A 299 -4.63 3.09 -30.77
N LEU A 300 -3.37 3.43 -31.05
CA LEU A 300 -2.60 2.81 -32.13
C LEU A 300 -2.35 1.33 -31.86
N LYS A 301 -1.99 0.95 -30.63
CA LYS A 301 -1.78 -0.45 -30.24
C LYS A 301 -3.04 -1.30 -30.44
N ILE A 302 -4.20 -0.77 -30.01
CA ILE A 302 -5.50 -1.46 -30.09
C ILE A 302 -6.05 -1.55 -31.53
N ASN A 303 -5.84 -0.51 -32.33
CA ASN A 303 -6.38 -0.44 -33.68
C ASN A 303 -5.46 -1.08 -34.78
N GLY A 304 -4.60 -1.99 -34.39
CA GLY A 304 -3.80 -2.80 -35.33
C GLY A 304 -2.43 -2.23 -35.69
N TYR A 305 -1.99 -1.18 -35.01
CA TYR A 305 -0.66 -0.57 -35.21
C TYR A 305 0.27 -0.72 -33.97
N PRO A 306 0.41 -1.93 -33.39
CA PRO A 306 1.14 -2.10 -32.13
C PRO A 306 2.64 -1.75 -32.25
N ARG A 307 3.25 -2.00 -33.42
CA ARG A 307 4.66 -1.65 -33.67
C ARG A 307 4.88 -0.13 -33.63
N LEU A 308 3.97 0.64 -34.27
CA LEU A 308 4.01 2.11 -34.24
C LEU A 308 3.77 2.66 -32.83
N GLY A 309 2.82 2.09 -32.12
CA GLY A 309 2.56 2.43 -30.71
C GLY A 309 3.77 2.20 -29.81
N LYS A 310 4.47 1.06 -29.94
CA LYS A 310 5.71 0.75 -29.21
C LYS A 310 6.85 1.71 -29.60
N PHE A 311 6.99 2.04 -30.87
CA PHE A 311 8.00 3.00 -31.35
C PHE A 311 7.77 4.38 -30.71
N LEU A 312 6.55 4.92 -30.76
CA LEU A 312 6.22 6.21 -30.16
C LEU A 312 6.39 6.21 -28.62
N GLU A 313 6.09 5.10 -27.96
CA GLU A 313 6.34 4.94 -26.52
C GLU A 313 7.84 4.99 -26.20
N SER A 314 8.67 4.33 -27.01
CA SER A 314 10.14 4.39 -26.87
C SER A 314 10.66 5.82 -27.09
N CYS A 315 10.16 6.53 -28.10
CA CYS A 315 10.53 7.94 -28.33
C CYS A 315 10.13 8.83 -27.15
N ARG A 316 8.91 8.67 -26.61
CA ARG A 316 8.46 9.41 -25.44
C ARG A 316 9.36 9.15 -24.22
N ASN A 317 9.72 7.89 -23.97
CA ASN A 317 10.58 7.51 -22.84
C ASN A 317 12.02 8.06 -22.98
N ILE A 318 12.54 8.13 -24.20
CA ILE A 318 13.83 8.77 -24.48
C ILE A 318 13.76 10.28 -24.21
N ILE A 319 12.69 10.94 -24.63
CA ILE A 319 12.47 12.36 -24.39
C ILE A 319 12.35 12.63 -22.88
N LEU A 320 11.51 11.88 -22.18
CA LEU A 320 11.33 12.03 -20.73
C LEU A 320 12.62 11.78 -19.94
N ARG A 321 13.47 10.81 -20.34
CA ARG A 321 14.77 10.57 -19.70
C ARG A 321 15.80 11.69 -19.92
N LYS A 322 15.63 12.55 -20.92
CA LYS A 322 16.51 13.71 -21.16
C LYS A 322 16.09 14.97 -20.40
N TRP A 323 14.91 14.97 -19.79
CA TRP A 323 14.35 16.12 -19.06
C TRP A 323 14.25 15.87 -17.55
N TYR A 324 14.72 14.71 -17.10
CA TYR A 324 14.89 14.30 -15.71
C TYR A 324 16.33 13.76 -15.52
#